data_55a116a2d8a27a138c9aa538895720cc
#
_entry.id   55a116a2d8a27a138c9aa538895720cc
#
_cell.length_a   1.000
_cell.length_b   1.000
_cell.length_c   1.000
_cell.angle_alpha   90.00
_cell.angle_beta   90.00
_cell.angle_gamma   90.00
#
_symmetry.space_group_name_H-M   'P 1'
#
loop_
_entity.id
_entity.type
_entity.pdbx_description
1 polymer ?
#
loop_
_entity_poly.entity_id
_entity_poly.type
_entity_poly.pdbx_seq_one_letter_code
_entity_poly.pdbx_strand_id
1 'polypeptide(L)'
;MADDDLYGDLDTSADALRIKSLEAEVADSESKRQSLEQRLSAVQAKEKSLREENEQLAKNISCLFNTAKAEIARKEKWIDRLRQEIQVAEGKARQGGSRR
;
A
#
# COMPACT_ATOMS: atom_id res chain seq x y z
N MET A 1 59.30 -33.70 -28.41
CA MET A 1 58.33 -32.90 -29.11
C MET A 1 56.93 -33.46 -29.06
N ALA A 2 56.77 -34.76 -29.07
CA ALA A 2 55.43 -35.37 -28.84
C ALA A 2 54.88 -35.08 -27.44
N ASP A 3 55.74 -34.87 -26.44
CA ASP A 3 55.34 -34.58 -25.07
C ASP A 3 54.78 -33.16 -24.91
N ASP A 4 55.32 -32.19 -25.65
CA ASP A 4 54.82 -30.79 -25.61
C ASP A 4 53.42 -30.71 -26.22
N ASP A 5 53.12 -31.42 -27.29
CA ASP A 5 51.81 -31.47 -27.91
C ASP A 5 50.79 -32.16 -26.99
N LEU A 6 51.22 -33.21 -26.29
CA LEU A 6 50.36 -33.95 -25.36
C LEU A 6 49.97 -33.10 -24.17
N TYR A 7 50.90 -32.32 -23.58
CA TYR A 7 50.64 -31.41 -22.50
C TYR A 7 49.82 -30.20 -22.92
N GLY A 8 50.07 -29.68 -24.14
CA GLY A 8 49.27 -28.61 -24.72
C GLY A 8 47.84 -29.01 -24.92
N ASP A 9 47.58 -30.24 -25.41
CA ASP A 9 46.22 -30.75 -25.57
C ASP A 9 45.51 -30.93 -24.24
N LEU A 10 46.19 -31.39 -23.18
CA LEU A 10 45.64 -31.51 -21.85
C LEU A 10 45.27 -30.16 -21.25
N ASP A 11 46.15 -29.16 -21.35
CA ASP A 11 45.90 -27.81 -20.88
C ASP A 11 44.72 -27.16 -21.63
N THR A 12 44.69 -27.33 -22.95
CA THR A 12 43.61 -26.83 -23.81
C THR A 12 42.28 -27.50 -23.45
N SER A 13 42.31 -28.80 -23.16
CA SER A 13 41.11 -29.53 -22.78
C SER A 13 40.59 -29.07 -21.40
N ALA A 14 41.51 -28.87 -20.43
CA ALA A 14 41.15 -28.37 -19.10
C ALA A 14 40.60 -26.95 -19.21
N ASP A 15 41.21 -26.09 -20.00
CA ASP A 15 40.74 -24.72 -20.24
C ASP A 15 39.38 -24.73 -20.94
N ALA A 16 39.16 -25.61 -21.93
CA ALA A 16 37.88 -25.76 -22.59
C ALA A 16 36.76 -26.16 -21.62
N LEU A 17 37.04 -27.10 -20.69
CA LEU A 17 36.10 -27.51 -19.67
C LEU A 17 35.80 -26.38 -18.68
N ARG A 18 36.82 -25.62 -18.30
CA ARG A 18 36.68 -24.46 -17.42
C ARG A 18 35.84 -23.39 -18.09
N ILE A 19 36.06 -23.11 -19.38
CA ILE A 19 35.27 -22.15 -20.15
C ILE A 19 33.79 -22.59 -20.17
N LYS A 20 33.50 -23.84 -20.45
CA LYS A 20 32.15 -24.38 -20.45
C LYS A 20 31.50 -24.24 -19.10
N SER A 21 32.22 -24.52 -18.02
CA SER A 21 31.74 -24.39 -16.67
C SER A 21 31.37 -22.93 -16.33
N LEU A 22 32.25 -22.00 -16.70
CA LEU A 22 32.04 -20.58 -16.53
C LEU A 22 30.85 -20.04 -17.35
N GLU A 23 30.76 -20.52 -18.60
CA GLU A 23 29.61 -20.18 -19.45
C GLU A 23 28.28 -20.64 -18.84
N ALA A 24 28.26 -21.85 -18.27
CA ALA A 24 27.08 -22.37 -17.59
C ALA A 24 26.74 -21.54 -16.35
N GLU A 25 27.75 -21.15 -15.57
CA GLU A 25 27.56 -20.29 -14.39
C GLU A 25 27.04 -18.90 -14.79
N VAL A 26 27.59 -18.33 -15.87
CA VAL A 26 27.15 -17.03 -16.40
C VAL A 26 25.69 -17.11 -16.86
N ALA A 27 25.35 -18.17 -17.63
CA ALA A 27 24.00 -18.38 -18.10
C ALA A 27 23.00 -18.53 -16.94
N ASP A 28 23.37 -19.27 -15.92
CA ASP A 28 22.55 -19.45 -14.72
C ASP A 28 22.38 -18.14 -13.96
N SER A 29 23.46 -17.39 -13.76
CA SER A 29 23.44 -16.07 -13.12
C SER A 29 22.58 -15.08 -13.90
N GLU A 30 22.69 -15.10 -15.22
CA GLU A 30 21.90 -14.23 -16.11
C GLU A 30 20.40 -14.56 -16.01
N SER A 31 20.06 -15.85 -15.98
CA SER A 31 18.69 -16.30 -15.81
C SER A 31 18.12 -15.86 -14.45
N LYS A 32 18.90 -15.99 -13.39
CA LYS A 32 18.52 -15.53 -12.04
C LYS A 32 18.35 -14.02 -12.01
N ARG A 33 19.26 -13.29 -12.66
CA ARG A 33 19.18 -11.82 -12.74
C ARG A 33 17.89 -11.39 -13.41
N GLN A 34 17.54 -11.98 -14.54
CA GLN A 34 16.30 -11.67 -15.26
C GLN A 34 15.08 -11.97 -14.43
N SER A 35 15.07 -13.11 -13.75
CA SER A 35 13.97 -13.51 -12.86
C SER A 35 13.80 -12.51 -11.70
N LEU A 36 14.91 -12.10 -11.09
CA LEU A 36 14.89 -11.11 -10.01
C LEU A 36 14.45 -9.73 -10.49
N GLU A 37 14.87 -9.32 -11.69
CA GLU A 37 14.42 -8.06 -12.29
C GLU A 37 12.91 -8.06 -12.52
N GLN A 38 12.37 -9.16 -13.03
CA GLN A 38 10.93 -9.31 -13.24
C GLN A 38 10.16 -9.24 -11.92
N ARG A 39 10.67 -9.92 -10.89
CA ARG A 39 10.08 -9.88 -9.54
C ARG A 39 10.13 -8.48 -8.97
N LEU A 40 11.27 -7.81 -9.11
CA LEU A 40 11.44 -6.44 -8.62
C LEU A 40 10.46 -5.49 -9.30
N SER A 41 10.34 -5.59 -10.62
CA SER A 41 9.40 -4.78 -11.39
C SER A 41 7.96 -5.01 -10.95
N ALA A 42 7.57 -6.27 -10.73
CA ALA A 42 6.23 -6.63 -10.28
C ALA A 42 5.95 -6.09 -8.87
N VAL A 43 6.94 -6.21 -7.96
CA VAL A 43 6.80 -5.71 -6.58
C VAL A 43 6.71 -4.19 -6.57
N GLN A 44 7.50 -3.51 -7.38
CA GLN A 44 7.47 -2.05 -7.49
C GLN A 44 6.13 -1.56 -8.02
N ALA A 45 5.56 -2.24 -9.03
CA ALA A 45 4.23 -1.92 -9.56
C ALA A 45 3.15 -2.12 -8.50
N LYS A 46 3.24 -3.20 -7.73
CA LYS A 46 2.30 -3.50 -6.65
C LYS A 46 2.43 -2.49 -5.50
N GLU A 47 3.65 -2.11 -5.15
CA GLU A 47 3.91 -1.10 -4.13
C GLU A 47 3.30 0.25 -4.53
N LYS A 48 3.48 0.66 -5.78
CA LYS A 48 2.90 1.88 -6.30
C LYS A 48 1.37 1.86 -6.24
N SER A 49 0.77 0.75 -6.66
CA SER A 49 -0.68 0.55 -6.61
C SER A 49 -1.21 0.63 -5.18
N LEU A 50 -0.54 -0.05 -4.24
CA LEU A 50 -0.92 -0.03 -2.82
C LEU A 50 -0.77 1.35 -2.21
N ARG A 51 0.26 2.08 -2.59
CA ARG A 51 0.48 3.46 -2.12
C ARG A 51 -0.65 4.37 -2.59
N GLU A 52 -1.04 4.25 -3.85
CA GLU A 52 -2.16 5.03 -4.42
C GLU A 52 -3.47 4.69 -3.72
N GLU A 53 -3.73 3.40 -3.49
CA GLU A 53 -4.92 2.96 -2.74
C GLU A 53 -4.91 3.48 -1.32
N ASN A 54 -3.76 3.43 -0.63
CA ASN A 54 -3.63 3.94 0.73
C ASN A 54 -3.89 5.44 0.80
N GLU A 55 -3.36 6.21 -0.15
CA GLU A 55 -3.61 7.63 -0.24
C GLU A 55 -5.10 7.93 -0.47
N GLN A 56 -5.73 7.17 -1.35
CA GLN A 56 -7.16 7.32 -1.63
C GLN A 56 -8.00 6.97 -0.41
N LEU A 57 -7.67 5.88 0.28
CA LEU A 57 -8.35 5.48 1.51
C LEU A 57 -8.18 6.52 2.62
N ALA A 58 -6.99 7.08 2.76
CA ALA A 58 -6.74 8.13 3.74
C ALA A 58 -7.60 9.37 3.46
N LYS A 59 -7.71 9.78 2.20
CA LYS A 59 -8.59 10.88 1.78
C LYS A 59 -10.05 10.58 2.07
N ASN A 60 -10.49 9.37 1.75
CA ASN A 60 -11.87 8.94 2.00
C ASN A 60 -12.20 8.94 3.49
N ILE A 61 -11.29 8.44 4.32
CA ILE A 61 -11.45 8.44 5.78
C ILE A 61 -11.54 9.89 6.30
N SER A 62 -10.69 10.79 5.83
CA SER A 62 -10.72 12.21 6.20
C SER A 62 -12.05 12.85 5.80
N CYS A 63 -12.53 12.58 4.60
CA CYS A 63 -13.83 13.09 4.13
C CYS A 63 -14.97 12.59 4.99
N LEU A 64 -15.00 11.29 5.28
CA LEU A 64 -16.03 10.68 6.11
C LEU A 64 -15.99 11.24 7.53
N PHE A 65 -14.81 11.39 8.10
CA PHE A 65 -14.62 11.96 9.43
C PHE A 65 -15.14 13.39 9.49
N ASN A 66 -14.76 14.22 8.53
CA ASN A 66 -15.19 15.62 8.48
C ASN A 66 -16.70 15.74 8.25
N THR A 67 -17.27 14.89 7.41
CA THR A 67 -18.72 14.84 7.15
C THR A 67 -19.46 14.44 8.42
N ALA A 68 -18.99 13.39 9.11
CA ALA A 68 -19.60 12.93 10.35
C ALA A 68 -19.53 14.00 11.44
N LYS A 69 -18.39 14.67 11.56
CA LYS A 69 -18.19 15.77 12.53
C LYS A 69 -19.15 16.92 12.26
N ALA A 70 -19.30 17.32 11.00
CA ALA A 70 -20.23 18.37 10.62
C ALA A 70 -21.69 17.97 10.90
N GLU A 71 -22.05 16.73 10.63
CA GLU A 71 -23.38 16.18 10.88
C GLU A 71 -23.71 16.16 12.37
N ILE A 72 -22.76 15.72 13.19
CA ILE A 72 -22.90 15.72 14.64
C ILE A 72 -23.13 17.15 15.17
N ALA A 73 -22.34 18.11 14.68
CA ALA A 73 -22.48 19.50 15.08
C ALA A 73 -23.86 20.06 14.73
N ARG A 74 -24.40 19.75 13.56
CA ARG A 74 -25.74 20.17 13.14
C ARG A 74 -26.81 19.55 14.04
N LYS A 75 -26.67 18.27 14.35
CA LYS A 75 -27.63 17.56 15.20
C LYS A 75 -27.59 18.05 16.64
N GLU A 76 -26.43 18.40 17.15
CA GLU A 76 -26.28 18.99 18.48
C GLU A 76 -26.99 20.33 18.55
N LYS A 77 -26.86 21.19 17.56
CA LYS A 77 -27.59 22.44 17.48
C LYS A 77 -29.10 22.23 17.40
N TRP A 78 -29.53 21.22 16.68
CA TRP A 78 -30.94 20.88 16.54
C TRP A 78 -31.51 20.39 17.86
N ILE A 79 -30.77 19.54 18.57
CA ILE A 79 -31.12 19.03 19.87
C ILE A 79 -31.26 20.19 20.86
N ASP A 80 -30.31 21.12 20.89
CA ASP A 80 -30.38 22.30 21.77
C ASP A 80 -31.58 23.18 21.44
N ARG A 81 -31.90 23.38 20.17
CA ARG A 81 -33.10 24.11 19.75
C ARG A 81 -34.36 23.44 20.24
N LEU A 82 -34.48 22.14 20.07
CA LEU A 82 -35.65 21.36 20.53
C LEU A 82 -35.78 21.41 22.05
N ARG A 83 -34.67 21.34 22.79
CA ARG A 83 -34.68 21.48 24.25
C ARG A 83 -35.19 22.86 24.68
N GLN A 84 -34.79 23.92 24.00
CA GLN A 84 -35.28 25.27 24.25
C GLN A 84 -36.77 25.39 23.96
N GLU A 85 -37.24 24.80 22.86
CA GLU A 85 -38.66 24.79 22.52
C GLU A 85 -39.49 24.05 23.55
N ILE A 86 -38.98 22.93 24.04
CA ILE A 86 -39.64 22.16 25.12
C ILE A 86 -39.71 23.00 26.40
N GLN A 87 -38.63 23.65 26.81
CA GLN A 87 -38.60 24.52 27.96
C GLN A 87 -39.61 25.67 27.87
N VAL A 88 -39.66 26.30 26.69
CA VAL A 88 -40.64 27.38 26.44
C VAL A 88 -42.06 26.85 26.50
N ALA A 89 -42.34 25.70 25.91
CA ALA A 89 -43.66 25.08 25.95
C ALA A 89 -44.07 24.69 27.38
N GLU A 90 -43.15 24.11 28.17
CA GLU A 90 -43.36 23.78 29.55
C GLU A 90 -43.63 25.03 30.40
N GLY A 91 -42.86 26.09 30.19
CA GLY A 91 -43.05 27.36 30.84
C GLY A 91 -44.43 27.99 30.53
N LYS A 92 -44.86 27.94 29.29
CA LYS A 92 -46.17 28.39 28.85
C LYS A 92 -47.29 27.55 29.48
N ALA A 93 -47.13 26.24 29.51
CA ALA A 93 -48.09 25.35 30.14
C ALA A 93 -48.26 25.64 31.65
N ARG A 94 -47.13 25.88 32.34
CA ARG A 94 -47.16 26.27 33.77
C ARG A 94 -47.87 27.61 33.98
N GLN A 95 -47.58 28.61 33.13
CA GLN A 95 -48.24 29.91 33.20
C GLN A 95 -49.74 29.78 32.91
N GLY A 96 -50.12 29.01 31.92
CA GLY A 96 -51.51 28.73 31.62
C GLY A 96 -52.26 28.04 32.75
N GLY A 97 -51.57 27.11 33.43
CA GLY A 97 -52.09 26.43 34.62
C GLY A 97 -52.30 27.35 35.82
N SER A 98 -51.40 28.33 36.01
CA SER A 98 -51.47 29.26 37.16
C SER A 98 -52.52 30.36 36.96
N ARG A 99 -53.02 30.57 35.76
CA ARG A 99 -54.10 31.51 35.49
C ARG A 99 -55.51 30.99 35.76
N ARG A 100 -55.60 29.71 36.07
CA ARG A 100 -56.83 29.10 36.46
C ARG A 100 -57.01 29.19 37.98
#